data_e5585abb75c9a6ce2796134e8d1893cd
#
_entry.id   e5585abb75c9a6ce2796134e8d1893cd
#
_cell.length_a   1.000
_cell.length_b   1.000
_cell.length_c   1.000
_cell.angle_alpha   90.00
_cell.angle_beta   90.00
_cell.angle_gamma   90.00
#
_symmetry.space_group_name_H-M   'P 1'
#
loop_
_entity.id
_entity.type
_entity.pdbx_description
1 polymer ?
#
loop_
_entity_poly.entity_id
_entity_poly.type
_entity_poly.pdbx_seq_one_letter_code
_entity_poly.pdbx_strand_id
1 'polypeptide(L)'
;MDSAQTDAAQIETPVHARRGDTRARIQQVALELFAEHGYERTSLREIAERLGVTKAALYYHFKSKEDIVRSFTEDYFARLDALIAWGGDQPTNQQTAKELLDGYITIVLESGEVFRFLERNQATVHGTEDGKHRFTQFRPRLKAFIEIITGPGAPTRSQIRAAAAMFSISTSCMVFMKDAPEAESDPVIPHHLSPDELRAIVLELATDLIS
;
A
#
# COMPACT_ATOMS: atom_id res chain seq x y z
N MET A 1 1.29 -36.64 49.21
CA MET A 1 0.38 -36.84 48.07
C MET A 1 -0.32 -35.51 47.87
N ASP A 2 0.25 -34.72 47.05
CA ASP A 2 -0.35 -33.41 46.76
C ASP A 2 -0.22 -33.18 45.25
N SER A 3 -1.37 -33.17 44.60
CA SER A 3 -1.49 -33.10 43.15
C SER A 3 -1.57 -31.63 42.74
N ALA A 4 -0.46 -31.07 42.27
CA ALA A 4 -0.44 -29.78 41.64
C ALA A 4 -1.09 -29.84 40.25
N GLN A 5 -2.29 -29.33 40.16
CA GLN A 5 -3.05 -29.13 38.92
C GLN A 5 -2.51 -27.90 38.23
N THR A 6 -1.76 -28.09 37.12
CA THR A 6 -1.27 -27.01 36.30
C THR A 6 -2.40 -26.49 35.43
N ASP A 7 -2.86 -25.32 35.80
CA ASP A 7 -3.86 -24.53 35.10
C ASP A 7 -3.21 -23.96 33.81
N ALA A 8 -3.53 -24.56 32.67
CA ALA A 8 -3.08 -24.07 31.36
C ALA A 8 -3.93 -22.84 30.99
N ALA A 9 -3.40 -21.66 31.25
CA ALA A 9 -3.98 -20.41 30.82
C ALA A 9 -4.13 -20.42 29.29
N GLN A 10 -5.35 -20.58 28.81
CA GLN A 10 -5.72 -20.34 27.42
C GLN A 10 -5.58 -18.85 27.13
N ILE A 11 -4.56 -18.50 26.34
CA ILE A 11 -4.38 -17.13 25.82
C ILE A 11 -5.47 -16.90 24.77
N GLU A 12 -6.57 -16.29 25.17
CA GLU A 12 -7.61 -15.84 24.25
C GLU A 12 -7.05 -14.70 23.37
N THR A 13 -6.82 -15.01 22.09
CA THR A 13 -6.45 -14.00 21.09
C THR A 13 -7.61 -13.00 20.97
N PRO A 14 -7.39 -11.69 21.06
CA PRO A 14 -8.47 -10.69 21.03
C PRO A 14 -9.26 -10.80 19.72
N VAL A 15 -10.59 -10.72 19.81
CA VAL A 15 -11.54 -10.80 18.68
C VAL A 15 -11.20 -9.79 17.57
N HIS A 16 -10.63 -8.64 17.94
CA HIS A 16 -10.21 -7.60 17.02
C HIS A 16 -9.00 -8.02 16.12
N ALA A 17 -8.04 -8.77 16.65
CA ALA A 17 -6.91 -9.28 15.90
C ALA A 17 -7.36 -10.30 14.83
N ARG A 18 -8.30 -11.19 15.16
CA ARG A 18 -8.89 -12.15 14.22
C ARG A 18 -9.72 -11.47 13.13
N ARG A 19 -10.38 -10.33 13.42
CA ARG A 19 -11.17 -9.57 12.45
C ARG A 19 -10.28 -8.88 11.39
N GLY A 20 -9.18 -8.25 11.82
CA GLY A 20 -8.20 -7.62 10.93
C GLY A 20 -7.55 -8.64 10.00
N ASP A 21 -7.17 -9.80 10.53
CA ASP A 21 -6.60 -10.91 9.78
C ASP A 21 -7.57 -11.45 8.71
N THR A 22 -8.84 -11.64 9.05
CA THR A 22 -9.85 -12.12 8.08
C THR A 22 -10.10 -11.10 6.96
N ARG A 23 -10.16 -9.80 7.28
CA ARG A 23 -10.33 -8.74 6.27
C ARG A 23 -9.15 -8.72 5.30
N ALA A 24 -7.92 -8.75 5.80
CA ALA A 24 -6.71 -8.77 5.00
C ALA A 24 -6.63 -10.02 4.10
N ARG A 25 -7.01 -11.21 4.62
CA ARG A 25 -7.06 -12.44 3.84
C ARG A 25 -8.11 -12.38 2.73
N ILE A 26 -9.27 -11.77 2.96
CA ILE A 26 -10.28 -11.55 1.91
C ILE A 26 -9.72 -10.64 0.81
N GLN A 27 -9.05 -9.56 1.17
CA GLN A 27 -8.43 -8.64 0.25
C GLN A 27 -7.37 -9.35 -0.61
N GLN A 28 -6.49 -10.12 0.01
CA GLN A 28 -5.42 -10.86 -0.67
C GLN A 28 -6.01 -11.85 -1.70
N VAL A 29 -6.94 -12.71 -1.29
CA VAL A 29 -7.57 -13.70 -2.19
C VAL A 29 -8.39 -13.02 -3.28
N ALA A 30 -9.03 -11.89 -2.98
CA ALA A 30 -9.75 -11.13 -4.00
C ALA A 30 -8.79 -10.59 -5.07
N LEU A 31 -7.63 -10.06 -4.66
CA LEU A 31 -6.63 -9.52 -5.57
C LEU A 31 -6.04 -10.62 -6.47
N GLU A 32 -5.73 -11.80 -5.91
CA GLU A 32 -5.30 -12.98 -6.65
C GLU A 32 -6.33 -13.40 -7.71
N LEU A 33 -7.60 -13.53 -7.32
CA LEU A 33 -8.68 -13.91 -8.24
C LEU A 33 -8.95 -12.84 -9.31
N PHE A 34 -8.82 -11.56 -8.97
CA PHE A 34 -8.92 -10.47 -9.94
C PHE A 34 -7.78 -10.53 -10.96
N ALA A 35 -6.58 -10.94 -10.55
CA ALA A 35 -5.46 -11.15 -11.45
C ALA A 35 -5.63 -12.38 -12.33
N GLU A 36 -6.09 -13.51 -11.77
CA GLU A 36 -6.28 -14.79 -12.47
C GLU A 36 -7.45 -14.75 -13.48
N HIS A 37 -8.59 -14.28 -13.03
CA HIS A 37 -9.86 -14.38 -13.77
C HIS A 37 -10.36 -13.06 -14.35
N GLY A 38 -9.79 -11.93 -13.90
CA GLY A 38 -10.26 -10.58 -14.18
C GLY A 38 -11.36 -10.13 -13.20
N TYR A 39 -11.43 -8.83 -12.95
CA TYR A 39 -12.35 -8.22 -11.99
C TYR A 39 -13.81 -8.53 -12.28
N GLU A 40 -14.24 -8.38 -13.54
CA GLU A 40 -15.66 -8.57 -13.92
C GLU A 40 -16.14 -10.02 -13.72
N ARG A 41 -15.28 -10.99 -13.98
CA ARG A 41 -15.63 -12.41 -13.88
C ARG A 41 -15.54 -12.98 -12.48
N THR A 42 -14.87 -12.30 -11.56
CA THR A 42 -14.75 -12.72 -10.16
C THR A 42 -15.99 -12.34 -9.36
N SER A 43 -16.47 -13.26 -8.53
CA SER A 43 -17.62 -13.04 -7.64
C SER A 43 -17.26 -13.15 -6.17
N LEU A 44 -18.03 -12.48 -5.28
CA LEU A 44 -17.87 -12.65 -3.82
C LEU A 44 -18.05 -14.10 -3.37
N ARG A 45 -18.87 -14.90 -4.09
CA ARG A 45 -19.03 -16.31 -3.80
C ARG A 45 -17.73 -17.08 -4.03
N GLU A 46 -17.09 -16.85 -5.16
CA GLU A 46 -15.81 -17.47 -5.52
C GLU A 46 -14.70 -17.11 -4.53
N ILE A 47 -14.64 -15.84 -4.09
CA ILE A 47 -13.70 -15.40 -3.04
C ILE A 47 -13.98 -16.16 -1.73
N ALA A 48 -15.25 -16.32 -1.33
CA ALA A 48 -15.60 -17.07 -0.12
C ALA A 48 -15.23 -18.56 -0.24
N GLU A 49 -15.47 -19.17 -1.39
CA GLU A 49 -15.12 -20.57 -1.69
C GLU A 49 -13.59 -20.77 -1.64
N ARG A 50 -12.80 -19.90 -2.26
CA ARG A 50 -11.32 -19.96 -2.24
C ARG A 50 -10.76 -19.80 -0.82
N LEU A 51 -11.38 -18.95 0.00
CA LEU A 51 -11.01 -18.76 1.41
C LEU A 51 -11.46 -19.88 2.34
N GLY A 52 -12.38 -20.73 1.93
CA GLY A 52 -12.99 -21.73 2.79
C GLY A 52 -13.92 -21.14 3.87
N VAL A 53 -14.52 -19.98 3.61
CA VAL A 53 -15.45 -19.33 4.54
C VAL A 53 -16.87 -19.33 3.99
N THR A 54 -17.85 -19.14 4.89
CA THR A 54 -19.25 -19.01 4.44
C THR A 54 -19.46 -17.67 3.73
N LYS A 55 -20.40 -17.63 2.78
CA LYS A 55 -20.82 -16.38 2.12
C LYS A 55 -21.23 -15.31 3.13
N ALA A 56 -21.93 -15.71 4.21
CA ALA A 56 -22.35 -14.80 5.28
C ALA A 56 -21.16 -14.18 6.00
N ALA A 57 -20.10 -14.94 6.28
CA ALA A 57 -18.88 -14.44 6.90
C ALA A 57 -18.17 -13.42 6.01
N LEU A 58 -18.10 -13.66 4.68
CA LEU A 58 -17.54 -12.70 3.75
C LEU A 58 -18.38 -11.42 3.68
N TYR A 59 -19.72 -11.53 3.55
CA TYR A 59 -20.61 -10.38 3.50
C TYR A 59 -20.65 -9.54 4.79
N TYR A 60 -20.20 -10.10 5.89
CA TYR A 60 -19.97 -9.35 7.13
C TYR A 60 -18.86 -8.30 6.98
N HIS A 61 -17.80 -8.63 6.22
CA HIS A 61 -16.66 -7.75 5.98
C HIS A 61 -16.86 -6.83 4.78
N PHE A 62 -17.39 -7.36 3.66
CA PHE A 62 -17.53 -6.62 2.41
C PHE A 62 -18.91 -6.90 1.77
N LYS A 63 -19.61 -5.85 1.39
CA LYS A 63 -20.94 -5.96 0.80
C LYS A 63 -20.89 -6.17 -0.71
N SER A 64 -19.82 -5.73 -1.36
CA SER A 64 -19.62 -5.80 -2.80
C SER A 64 -18.13 -5.96 -3.15
N LYS A 65 -17.82 -6.23 -4.43
CA LYS A 65 -16.45 -6.22 -4.97
C LYS A 65 -15.86 -4.82 -4.91
N GLU A 66 -16.69 -3.82 -5.16
CA GLU A 66 -16.32 -2.41 -5.10
C GLU A 66 -15.89 -2.00 -3.70
N ASP A 67 -16.52 -2.54 -2.65
CA ASP A 67 -16.09 -2.32 -1.25
C ASP A 67 -14.70 -2.91 -0.99
N ILE A 68 -14.38 -4.07 -1.57
CA ILE A 68 -13.04 -4.65 -1.48
C ILE A 68 -12.02 -3.74 -2.17
N VAL A 69 -12.32 -3.30 -3.39
CA VAL A 69 -11.43 -2.39 -4.14
C VAL A 69 -11.24 -1.06 -3.42
N ARG A 70 -12.31 -0.51 -2.86
CA ARG A 70 -12.24 0.72 -2.05
C ARG A 70 -11.32 0.54 -0.85
N SER A 71 -11.40 -0.61 -0.19
CA SER A 71 -10.57 -0.89 0.99
C SER A 71 -9.08 -0.91 0.69
N PHE A 72 -8.64 -1.29 -0.50
CA PHE A 72 -7.23 -1.21 -0.88
C PHE A 72 -6.71 0.23 -0.83
N THR A 73 -7.51 1.17 -1.35
CA THR A 73 -7.16 2.60 -1.33
C THR A 73 -7.22 3.18 0.08
N GLU A 74 -8.21 2.78 0.88
CA GLU A 74 -8.33 3.19 2.28
C GLU A 74 -7.13 2.72 3.11
N ASP A 75 -6.72 1.46 2.95
CA ASP A 75 -5.58 0.89 3.68
C ASP A 75 -4.25 1.55 3.26
N TYR A 76 -4.07 1.83 1.97
CA TYR A 76 -2.92 2.59 1.47
C TYR A 76 -2.85 4.00 2.10
N PHE A 77 -3.97 4.73 2.10
CA PHE A 77 -4.01 6.06 2.69
C PHE A 77 -3.86 6.04 4.21
N ALA A 78 -4.41 5.05 4.90
CA ALA A 78 -4.22 4.90 6.35
C ALA A 78 -2.75 4.71 6.72
N ARG A 79 -1.99 3.95 5.92
CA ARG A 79 -0.54 3.78 6.11
C ARG A 79 0.23 5.07 5.84
N LEU A 80 -0.13 5.82 4.79
CA LEU A 80 0.44 7.15 4.54
C LEU A 80 0.15 8.11 5.69
N ASP A 81 -1.07 8.13 6.19
CA ASP A 81 -1.46 8.99 7.32
C ASP A 81 -0.69 8.65 8.59
N ALA A 82 -0.47 7.36 8.86
CA ALA A 82 0.36 6.91 9.98
C ALA A 82 1.83 7.34 9.84
N LEU A 83 2.39 7.23 8.63
CA LEU A 83 3.76 7.67 8.34
C LEU A 83 3.91 9.19 8.46
N ILE A 84 2.93 9.96 7.97
CA ILE A 84 2.88 11.42 8.09
C ILE A 84 2.77 11.83 9.56
N ALA A 85 1.90 11.19 10.35
CA ALA A 85 1.76 11.46 11.77
C ALA A 85 3.09 11.22 12.51
N TRP A 86 3.72 10.06 12.27
CA TRP A 86 5.03 9.77 12.83
C TRP A 86 6.07 10.84 12.45
N GLY A 87 6.17 11.21 11.17
CA GLY A 87 7.13 12.20 10.70
C GLY A 87 6.87 13.59 11.27
N GLY A 88 5.61 13.96 11.48
CA GLY A 88 5.21 15.23 12.09
C GLY A 88 5.63 15.37 13.55
N ASP A 89 5.80 14.27 14.26
CA ASP A 89 6.28 14.21 15.65
C ASP A 89 7.83 14.22 15.74
N GLN A 90 8.54 14.13 14.59
CA GLN A 90 10.01 14.11 14.56
C GLN A 90 10.59 15.52 14.31
N PRO A 91 11.86 15.77 14.72
CA PRO A 91 12.54 17.00 14.35
C PRO A 91 12.80 17.06 12.84
N THR A 92 12.59 18.23 12.23
CA THR A 92 12.92 18.44 10.81
C THR A 92 14.43 18.41 10.60
N ASN A 93 14.94 17.32 10.05
CA ASN A 93 16.35 17.12 9.72
C ASN A 93 16.50 16.07 8.61
N GLN A 94 17.73 15.89 8.11
CA GLN A 94 18.03 14.97 7.02
C GLN A 94 17.73 13.50 7.37
N GLN A 95 17.95 13.11 8.63
CA GLN A 95 17.68 11.73 9.07
C GLN A 95 16.17 11.42 9.05
N THR A 96 15.35 12.31 9.59
CA THR A 96 13.88 12.20 9.54
C THR A 96 13.38 12.15 8.08
N ALA A 97 13.92 13.02 7.22
CA ALA A 97 13.57 13.02 5.80
C ALA A 97 13.88 11.68 5.12
N LYS A 98 15.07 11.11 5.41
CA LYS A 98 15.48 9.81 4.89
C LYS A 98 14.57 8.67 5.39
N GLU A 99 14.27 8.64 6.69
CA GLU A 99 13.39 7.62 7.28
C GLU A 99 11.95 7.73 6.73
N LEU A 100 11.48 8.96 6.49
CA LEU A 100 10.18 9.21 5.89
C LEU A 100 10.12 8.70 4.43
N LEU A 101 11.16 8.95 3.64
CA LEU A 101 11.27 8.44 2.26
C LEU A 101 11.34 6.91 2.25
N ASP A 102 12.11 6.30 3.15
CA ASP A 102 12.23 4.85 3.26
C ASP A 102 10.91 4.18 3.67
N GLY A 103 10.20 4.77 4.63
CA GLY A 103 8.85 4.34 4.99
C GLY A 103 7.86 4.45 3.82
N TYR A 104 7.97 5.52 3.02
CA TYR A 104 7.16 5.68 1.82
C TYR A 104 7.47 4.63 0.75
N ILE A 105 8.75 4.33 0.51
CA ILE A 105 9.18 3.24 -0.39
C ILE A 105 8.56 1.90 0.04
N THR A 106 8.61 1.60 1.33
CA THR A 106 8.01 0.38 1.90
C THR A 106 6.51 0.30 1.58
N ILE A 107 5.75 1.39 1.81
CA ILE A 107 4.32 1.45 1.51
C ILE A 107 4.06 1.22 0.00
N VAL A 108 4.86 1.84 -0.87
CA VAL A 108 4.69 1.71 -2.33
C VAL A 108 5.00 0.28 -2.80
N LEU A 109 6.10 -0.31 -2.34
CA LEU A 109 6.49 -1.68 -2.71
C LEU A 109 5.44 -2.72 -2.27
N GLU A 110 4.96 -2.63 -1.03
CA GLU A 110 3.95 -3.55 -0.51
C GLU A 110 2.56 -3.34 -1.13
N SER A 111 2.31 -2.17 -1.74
CA SER A 111 1.05 -1.86 -2.43
C SER A 111 1.10 -2.13 -3.95
N GLY A 112 2.22 -2.65 -4.46
CA GLY A 112 2.45 -2.76 -5.90
C GLY A 112 1.42 -3.60 -6.65
N GLU A 113 0.97 -4.73 -6.09
CA GLU A 113 -0.08 -5.56 -6.70
C GLU A 113 -1.41 -4.81 -6.81
N VAL A 114 -1.75 -4.03 -5.78
CA VAL A 114 -2.96 -3.19 -5.77
C VAL A 114 -2.86 -2.13 -6.86
N PHE A 115 -1.72 -1.46 -6.99
CA PHE A 115 -1.53 -0.44 -8.03
C PHE A 115 -1.64 -1.02 -9.43
N ARG A 116 -1.02 -2.18 -9.69
CA ARG A 116 -1.14 -2.88 -10.97
C ARG A 116 -2.58 -3.27 -11.28
N PHE A 117 -3.30 -3.77 -10.29
CA PHE A 117 -4.73 -4.08 -10.44
C PHE A 117 -5.54 -2.82 -10.81
N LEU A 118 -5.34 -1.73 -10.09
CA LEU A 118 -6.05 -0.47 -10.33
C LEU A 118 -5.73 0.13 -11.70
N GLU A 119 -4.50 0.02 -12.16
CA GLU A 119 -4.06 0.49 -13.47
C GLU A 119 -4.71 -0.31 -14.59
N ARG A 120 -4.66 -1.64 -14.54
CA ARG A 120 -5.27 -2.51 -15.54
C ARG A 120 -6.79 -2.38 -15.62
N ASN A 121 -7.44 -2.02 -14.55
CA ASN A 121 -8.88 -1.89 -14.45
C ASN A 121 -9.35 -0.43 -14.41
N GLN A 122 -8.55 0.51 -14.94
CA GLN A 122 -8.86 1.95 -14.90
C GLN A 122 -10.25 2.28 -15.44
N ALA A 123 -10.67 1.70 -16.56
CA ALA A 123 -11.97 1.98 -17.17
C ALA A 123 -13.14 1.56 -16.25
N THR A 124 -12.99 0.44 -15.54
CA THR A 124 -14.03 -0.10 -14.65
C THR A 124 -14.03 0.57 -13.28
N VAL A 125 -12.83 0.89 -12.77
CA VAL A 125 -12.63 1.46 -11.42
C VAL A 125 -12.70 2.99 -11.45
N HIS A 126 -12.37 3.66 -12.57
CA HIS A 126 -12.34 5.12 -12.73
C HIS A 126 -13.59 5.72 -13.39
N GLY A 127 -14.48 4.92 -13.96
CA GLY A 127 -15.76 5.39 -14.52
C GLY A 127 -16.70 6.01 -13.47
N THR A 128 -16.31 5.97 -12.21
CA THR A 128 -17.00 6.55 -11.06
C THR A 128 -16.31 7.84 -10.59
N GLU A 129 -16.99 8.65 -9.82
CA GLU A 129 -16.43 9.86 -9.16
C GLU A 129 -15.15 9.59 -8.32
N ASP A 130 -14.85 8.31 -8.05
CA ASP A 130 -13.74 7.84 -7.23
C ASP A 130 -12.34 8.20 -7.77
N GLY A 131 -12.16 8.35 -9.09
CA GLY A 131 -10.85 8.73 -9.65
C GLY A 131 -10.45 10.17 -9.32
N LYS A 132 -11.40 11.11 -9.44
CA LYS A 132 -11.20 12.51 -9.02
C LYS A 132 -11.06 12.59 -7.49
N HIS A 133 -11.78 11.76 -6.77
CA HIS A 133 -11.75 11.69 -5.32
C HIS A 133 -10.38 11.24 -4.80
N ARG A 134 -9.74 10.25 -5.45
CA ARG A 134 -8.38 9.79 -5.07
C ARG A 134 -7.31 10.88 -5.19
N PHE A 135 -7.29 11.64 -6.29
CA PHE A 135 -6.35 12.75 -6.44
C PHE A 135 -6.59 13.83 -5.38
N THR A 136 -7.86 14.11 -5.08
CA THR A 136 -8.26 15.06 -4.03
C THR A 136 -7.80 14.60 -2.64
N GLN A 137 -7.83 13.29 -2.36
CA GLN A 137 -7.34 12.73 -1.10
C GLN A 137 -5.81 12.66 -1.02
N PHE A 138 -5.10 12.44 -2.13
CA PHE A 138 -3.64 12.37 -2.16
C PHE A 138 -2.98 13.73 -1.95
N ARG A 139 -3.56 14.81 -2.50
CA ARG A 139 -2.97 16.15 -2.46
C ARG A 139 -2.66 16.70 -1.06
N PRO A 140 -3.54 16.60 -0.06
CA PRO A 140 -3.24 17.03 1.31
C PRO A 140 -2.06 16.24 1.93
N ARG A 141 -1.98 14.94 1.66
CA ARG A 141 -0.91 14.05 2.13
C ARG A 141 0.43 14.41 1.51
N LEU A 142 0.44 14.65 0.21
CA LEU A 142 1.63 15.14 -0.49
C LEU A 142 2.14 16.44 0.13
N LYS A 143 1.24 17.40 0.40
CA LYS A 143 1.60 18.66 1.05
C LYS A 143 2.22 18.42 2.43
N ALA A 144 1.58 17.62 3.29
CA ALA A 144 2.08 17.31 4.62
C ALA A 144 3.46 16.63 4.56
N PHE A 145 3.65 15.69 3.64
CA PHE A 145 4.92 15.02 3.42
C PHE A 145 6.05 15.99 3.04
N ILE A 146 5.76 16.91 2.10
CA ILE A 146 6.70 17.96 1.69
C ILE A 146 7.06 18.85 2.88
N GLU A 147 6.08 19.27 3.69
CA GLU A 147 6.31 20.14 4.86
C GLU A 147 7.19 19.46 5.93
N ILE A 148 7.04 18.15 6.14
CA ILE A 148 7.89 17.41 7.08
C ILE A 148 9.34 17.35 6.58
N ILE A 149 9.56 17.08 5.29
CA ILE A 149 10.89 16.99 4.68
C ILE A 149 11.60 18.35 4.68
N THR A 150 10.89 19.41 4.31
CA THR A 150 11.53 20.70 4.02
C THR A 150 11.42 21.71 5.15
N GLY A 151 10.55 21.46 6.11
CA GLY A 151 10.17 22.40 7.16
C GLY A 151 9.16 23.44 6.69
N PRO A 152 8.50 24.13 7.65
CA PRO A 152 7.50 25.15 7.36
C PRO A 152 8.16 26.39 6.69
N GLY A 153 7.52 26.90 5.65
CA GLY A 153 8.00 28.09 4.93
C GLY A 153 9.23 27.87 4.05
N ALA A 154 9.61 26.63 3.77
CA ALA A 154 10.74 26.33 2.92
C ALA A 154 10.62 26.95 1.51
N PRO A 155 11.75 27.29 0.85
CA PRO A 155 11.74 27.79 -0.52
C PRO A 155 11.01 26.84 -1.49
N THR A 156 10.30 27.41 -2.48
CA THR A 156 9.57 26.64 -3.50
C THR A 156 10.45 25.58 -4.19
N ARG A 157 11.74 25.91 -4.41
CA ARG A 157 12.70 24.95 -5.00
C ARG A 157 12.84 23.68 -4.15
N SER A 158 12.97 23.82 -2.83
CA SER A 158 13.07 22.69 -1.91
C SER A 158 11.77 21.87 -1.89
N GLN A 159 10.62 22.54 -1.91
CA GLN A 159 9.31 21.87 -1.98
C GLN A 159 9.16 21.07 -3.28
N ILE A 160 9.60 21.60 -4.42
CA ILE A 160 9.59 20.89 -5.71
C ILE A 160 10.52 19.68 -5.67
N ARG A 161 11.71 19.79 -5.07
CA ARG A 161 12.64 18.67 -4.91
C ARG A 161 12.05 17.54 -4.07
N ALA A 162 11.40 17.86 -2.95
CA ALA A 162 10.72 16.89 -2.10
C ALA A 162 9.55 16.21 -2.85
N ALA A 163 8.75 16.96 -3.59
CA ALA A 163 7.70 16.41 -4.44
C ALA A 163 8.28 15.48 -5.53
N ALA A 164 9.37 15.90 -6.20
CA ALA A 164 10.05 15.10 -7.22
C ALA A 164 10.60 13.79 -6.64
N ALA A 165 11.14 13.80 -5.42
CA ALA A 165 11.58 12.60 -4.73
C ALA A 165 10.43 11.62 -4.51
N MET A 166 9.27 12.06 -4.04
CA MET A 166 8.11 11.19 -3.87
C MET A 166 7.60 10.61 -5.19
N PHE A 167 7.49 11.43 -6.25
CA PHE A 167 7.06 10.95 -7.56
C PHE A 167 8.08 10.00 -8.19
N SER A 168 9.38 10.23 -8.01
CA SER A 168 10.42 9.31 -8.49
C SER A 168 10.34 7.95 -7.82
N ILE A 169 10.10 7.91 -6.50
CA ILE A 169 9.85 6.67 -5.75
C ILE A 169 8.68 5.90 -6.35
N SER A 170 7.50 6.56 -6.46
CA SER A 170 6.29 5.90 -6.95
C SER A 170 6.49 5.33 -8.36
N THR A 171 7.04 6.14 -9.26
CA THR A 171 7.25 5.75 -10.67
C THR A 171 8.30 4.65 -10.79
N SER A 172 9.44 4.78 -10.09
CA SER A 172 10.51 3.77 -10.16
C SER A 172 10.05 2.44 -9.60
N CYS A 173 9.39 2.43 -8.43
CA CYS A 173 8.85 1.19 -7.88
C CYS A 173 7.83 0.54 -8.82
N MET A 174 6.94 1.32 -9.45
CA MET A 174 5.93 0.80 -10.36
C MET A 174 6.55 0.20 -11.64
N VAL A 175 7.57 0.85 -12.19
CA VAL A 175 8.23 0.43 -13.44
C VAL A 175 9.18 -0.74 -13.24
N PHE A 176 9.94 -0.77 -12.13
CA PHE A 176 11.03 -1.74 -11.91
C PHE A 176 10.66 -2.91 -10.98
N MET A 177 9.44 -3.01 -10.48
CA MET A 177 9.01 -4.18 -9.72
C MET A 177 8.96 -5.44 -10.57
N LYS A 178 9.61 -6.51 -10.09
CA LYS A 178 9.88 -7.77 -10.80
C LYS A 178 8.65 -8.50 -11.38
N ASP A 179 7.48 -8.28 -10.84
CA ASP A 179 6.27 -9.06 -11.18
C ASP A 179 5.34 -8.36 -12.18
N ALA A 180 5.85 -7.41 -12.99
CA ALA A 180 5.10 -6.90 -14.13
C ALA A 180 5.11 -7.99 -15.23
N PRO A 181 3.96 -8.60 -15.59
CA PRO A 181 3.92 -9.71 -16.58
C PRO A 181 4.40 -9.32 -17.99
N GLU A 182 4.47 -8.02 -18.27
CA GLU A 182 4.96 -7.44 -19.52
C GLU A 182 6.49 -7.19 -19.50
N ALA A 183 7.09 -7.30 -18.33
CA ALA A 183 8.47 -6.94 -18.07
C ALA A 183 9.50 -7.94 -18.65
N GLU A 184 9.13 -9.21 -18.82
CA GLU A 184 10.04 -10.22 -19.39
C GLU A 184 10.39 -10.00 -20.87
N SER A 185 9.65 -9.14 -21.56
CA SER A 185 9.82 -8.89 -23.00
C SER A 185 10.30 -7.49 -23.37
N ASP A 186 10.47 -6.57 -22.40
CA ASP A 186 10.94 -5.21 -22.70
C ASP A 186 12.48 -5.16 -22.73
N PRO A 187 13.11 -4.95 -23.90
CA PRO A 187 14.57 -4.89 -24.03
C PRO A 187 15.19 -3.61 -23.44
N VAL A 188 14.38 -2.62 -23.06
CA VAL A 188 14.85 -1.29 -22.62
C VAL A 188 14.93 -1.20 -21.11
N ILE A 189 14.06 -1.92 -20.38
CA ILE A 189 13.99 -1.87 -18.92
C ILE A 189 14.51 -3.19 -18.33
N PRO A 190 15.69 -3.21 -17.69
CA PRO A 190 16.19 -4.43 -17.06
C PRO A 190 15.36 -4.77 -15.81
N HIS A 191 14.65 -5.89 -15.85
CA HIS A 191 13.74 -6.33 -14.80
C HIS A 191 14.37 -7.39 -13.86
N HIS A 192 15.61 -7.16 -13.42
CA HIS A 192 16.35 -8.14 -12.61
C HIS A 192 16.61 -7.70 -11.17
N LEU A 193 16.08 -6.52 -10.77
CA LEU A 193 16.28 -6.02 -9.42
C LEU A 193 15.42 -6.78 -8.42
N SER A 194 16.02 -7.23 -7.34
CA SER A 194 15.26 -7.67 -6.16
C SER A 194 14.57 -6.47 -5.50
N PRO A 195 13.51 -6.68 -4.71
CA PRO A 195 12.88 -5.59 -3.96
C PRO A 195 13.87 -4.79 -3.10
N ASP A 196 14.87 -5.46 -2.51
CA ASP A 196 15.88 -4.81 -1.66
C ASP A 196 16.86 -3.95 -2.48
N GLU A 197 17.28 -4.43 -3.65
CA GLU A 197 18.13 -3.65 -4.57
C GLU A 197 17.37 -2.42 -5.10
N LEU A 198 16.13 -2.60 -5.52
CA LEU A 198 15.27 -1.50 -5.98
C LEU A 198 15.09 -0.46 -4.86
N ARG A 199 14.79 -0.91 -3.64
CA ARG A 199 14.64 -0.04 -2.46
C ARG A 199 15.92 0.78 -2.21
N ALA A 200 17.09 0.14 -2.23
CA ALA A 200 18.36 0.81 -1.96
C ALA A 200 18.64 1.90 -2.99
N ILE A 201 18.48 1.60 -4.28
CA ILE A 201 18.70 2.55 -5.38
C ILE A 201 17.72 3.72 -5.31
N VAL A 202 16.44 3.43 -5.13
CA VAL A 202 15.39 4.45 -5.09
C VAL A 202 15.53 5.37 -3.87
N LEU A 203 15.94 4.82 -2.71
CA LEU A 203 16.20 5.60 -1.50
C LEU A 203 17.41 6.54 -1.68
N GLU A 204 18.49 6.05 -2.29
CA GLU A 204 19.67 6.87 -2.62
C GLU A 204 19.27 8.05 -3.51
N LEU A 205 18.65 7.77 -4.67
CA LEU A 205 18.21 8.81 -5.62
C LEU A 205 17.23 9.82 -5.00
N ALA A 206 16.27 9.35 -4.21
CA ALA A 206 15.31 10.23 -3.55
C ALA A 206 15.98 11.11 -2.48
N THR A 207 16.98 10.56 -1.76
CA THR A 207 17.78 11.32 -0.77
C THR A 207 18.63 12.40 -1.45
N ASP A 208 19.24 12.11 -2.59
CA ASP A 208 20.01 13.08 -3.38
C ASP A 208 19.13 14.23 -3.88
N LEU A 209 17.88 13.93 -4.25
CA LEU A 209 16.94 14.96 -4.65
C LEU A 209 16.62 15.97 -3.53
N ILE A 210 16.66 15.60 -2.27
CA ILE A 210 16.32 16.48 -1.14
C ILE A 210 17.54 17.09 -0.43
N SER A 211 18.75 16.71 -0.83
CA SER A 211 20.04 17.20 -0.28
C SER A 211 20.45 18.61 -0.70
#